data_82ac761031930301347d851ce0f4b418
#
_entry.id   82ac761031930301347d851ce0f4b418
#
_cell.length_a   1.000
_cell.length_b   1.000
_cell.length_c   1.000
_cell.angle_alpha   90.00
_cell.angle_beta   90.00
_cell.angle_gamma   90.00
#
_symmetry.space_group_name_H-M   'P 1'
#
loop_
_entity.id
_entity.type
_entity.pdbx_description
1 polymer ?
#
loop_
_entity_poly.entity_id
_entity_poly.type
_entity_poly.pdbx_seq_one_letter_code
_entity_poly.pdbx_strand_id
1 'polypeptide(L)'
;FMELIQHYNARLRPNESGVREAALQKNLYVDNCIVGADDYGSVMPHVLSNFVNIVTLNYQIGVLYVQNPPRRVLESLQSALDGDIEYKGSSYVKLTRTVLKTIYQNLDNDVLGQDQCKKQILSGMYRLTTGTHGKPVVLMLYGPSGVGKTESAKSISKSLGGELLRIQFSMMQTEEAFNYVFGAEHSKSSLARDMVGRESNVILIDEFDKVNPAFYNAFYELFDEGRYVDTNYDIDLGQAV
;
A
#
# COMPACT_ATOMS: atom_id res chain seq x y z
N PHE A 1 3.48 -13.83 -13.39
CA PHE A 1 4.86 -13.30 -13.31
C PHE A 1 5.84 -14.33 -12.76
N MET A 2 5.55 -14.96 -11.62
CA MET A 2 6.43 -15.99 -11.05
C MET A 2 6.71 -17.14 -12.02
N GLU A 3 5.75 -17.57 -12.79
CA GLU A 3 5.94 -18.58 -13.86
C GLU A 3 6.94 -18.12 -14.93
N LEU A 4 6.87 -16.84 -15.35
CA LEU A 4 7.85 -16.26 -16.28
C LEU A 4 9.27 -16.27 -15.69
N ILE A 5 9.42 -15.92 -14.41
CA ILE A 5 10.72 -15.96 -13.73
C ILE A 5 11.24 -17.39 -13.62
N GLN A 6 10.40 -18.35 -13.30
CA GLN A 6 10.79 -19.76 -13.24
C GLN A 6 11.24 -20.28 -14.63
N HIS A 7 10.49 -19.93 -15.66
CA HIS A 7 10.84 -20.27 -17.05
C HIS A 7 12.18 -19.62 -17.47
N TYR A 8 12.38 -18.34 -17.14
CA TYR A 8 13.64 -17.63 -17.38
C TYR A 8 14.81 -18.30 -16.68
N ASN A 9 14.67 -18.61 -15.39
CA ASN A 9 15.72 -19.29 -14.62
C ASN A 9 16.01 -20.70 -15.13
N ALA A 10 15.00 -21.43 -15.58
CA ALA A 10 15.20 -22.77 -16.17
C ALA A 10 16.04 -22.70 -17.46
N ARG A 11 15.86 -21.66 -18.27
CA ARG A 11 16.66 -21.44 -19.50
C ARG A 11 18.11 -21.07 -19.23
N LEU A 12 18.41 -20.49 -18.08
CA LEU A 12 19.78 -20.12 -17.70
C LEU A 12 20.59 -21.27 -17.10
N ARG A 13 19.96 -22.38 -16.74
CA ARG A 13 20.67 -23.56 -16.21
C ARG A 13 21.38 -24.27 -17.35
N PRO A 14 22.71 -24.58 -17.24
CA PRO A 14 23.40 -25.40 -18.21
C PRO A 14 22.80 -26.82 -18.22
N ASN A 15 22.58 -27.38 -19.38
CA ASN A 15 22.24 -28.79 -19.52
C ASN A 15 23.42 -29.64 -19.04
N GLU A 16 23.17 -30.89 -18.64
CA GLU A 16 24.19 -31.86 -18.18
C GLU A 16 25.36 -32.05 -19.17
N SER A 17 25.18 -31.68 -20.44
CA SER A 17 26.20 -31.71 -21.50
C SER A 17 27.11 -30.47 -21.56
N GLY A 18 26.91 -29.47 -20.68
CA GLY A 18 27.72 -28.24 -20.68
C GLY A 18 27.56 -27.34 -21.90
N VAL A 19 26.76 -27.74 -22.86
CA VAL A 19 26.43 -26.93 -24.03
C VAL A 19 25.28 -26.00 -23.63
N ARG A 20 25.56 -24.69 -23.57
CA ARG A 20 24.49 -23.72 -23.69
C ARG A 20 23.84 -23.92 -25.03
N GLU A 21 22.73 -24.62 -25.08
CA GLU A 21 21.78 -24.42 -26.17
C GLU A 21 21.38 -22.96 -26.09
N ALA A 22 22.08 -22.14 -26.85
CA ALA A 22 21.56 -20.90 -27.34
C ALA A 22 20.41 -21.29 -28.30
N ALA A 23 19.40 -21.92 -27.73
CA ALA A 23 18.18 -22.16 -28.47
C ALA A 23 17.65 -20.77 -28.77
N LEU A 24 17.78 -20.38 -30.01
CA LEU A 24 16.97 -19.40 -30.74
C LEU A 24 15.49 -19.83 -30.62
N GLN A 25 15.01 -20.00 -29.39
CA GLN A 25 13.59 -20.17 -29.17
C GLN A 25 12.98 -18.78 -29.28
N LYS A 26 12.10 -18.65 -30.26
CA LYS A 26 11.19 -17.55 -30.47
C LYS A 26 10.73 -17.03 -29.09
N ASN A 27 10.75 -15.72 -28.91
CA ASN A 27 10.16 -15.08 -27.73
C ASN A 27 8.79 -15.70 -27.47
N LEU A 28 8.60 -16.25 -26.29
CA LEU A 28 7.32 -16.85 -25.91
C LEU A 28 6.26 -15.73 -25.91
N TYR A 29 5.17 -15.96 -26.64
CA TYR A 29 4.06 -15.03 -26.62
C TYR A 29 3.17 -15.29 -25.41
N VAL A 30 2.82 -14.21 -24.70
CA VAL A 30 1.97 -14.22 -23.50
C VAL A 30 0.90 -13.13 -23.68
N ASP A 31 -0.36 -13.51 -23.78
CA ASP A 31 -1.46 -12.57 -24.00
C ASP A 31 -1.54 -11.54 -22.85
N ASN A 32 -1.55 -12.03 -21.62
CA ASN A 32 -1.65 -11.22 -20.42
C ASN A 32 -0.63 -11.66 -19.37
N CYS A 33 0.16 -10.73 -18.89
CA CYS A 33 1.05 -10.93 -17.74
C CYS A 33 0.57 -10.10 -16.56
N ILE A 34 0.32 -10.75 -15.43
CA ILE A 34 -0.14 -10.08 -14.20
C ILE A 34 0.99 -10.15 -13.17
N VAL A 35 1.35 -9.01 -12.63
CA VAL A 35 2.32 -8.85 -11.54
C VAL A 35 1.58 -8.27 -10.34
N GLY A 36 1.31 -9.09 -9.35
CA GLY A 36 0.67 -8.68 -8.11
C GLY A 36 1.65 -7.97 -7.17
N ALA A 37 1.11 -7.23 -6.19
CA ALA A 37 1.92 -6.53 -5.20
C ALA A 37 2.85 -7.48 -4.40
N ASP A 38 2.43 -8.72 -4.19
CA ASP A 38 3.20 -9.73 -3.44
C ASP A 38 4.33 -10.35 -4.28
N ASP A 39 4.22 -10.32 -5.60
CA ASP A 39 5.25 -10.89 -6.49
C ASP A 39 6.59 -10.18 -6.33
N TYR A 40 6.58 -8.86 -6.07
CA TYR A 40 7.81 -8.09 -5.89
C TYR A 40 8.61 -8.56 -4.67
N GLY A 41 7.93 -8.96 -3.59
CA GLY A 41 8.58 -9.51 -2.40
C GLY A 41 9.15 -10.90 -2.57
N SER A 42 8.71 -11.62 -3.59
CA SER A 42 9.07 -13.02 -3.83
C SER A 42 10.29 -13.20 -4.74
N VAL A 43 10.84 -12.11 -5.28
CA VAL A 43 11.97 -12.15 -6.21
C VAL A 43 13.19 -11.44 -5.66
N MET A 44 14.37 -11.82 -6.15
CA MET A 44 15.62 -11.19 -5.72
C MET A 44 15.77 -9.76 -6.27
N PRO A 45 16.53 -8.87 -5.59
CA PRO A 45 16.70 -7.46 -5.99
C PRO A 45 17.12 -7.26 -7.44
N HIS A 46 18.00 -8.12 -7.95
CA HIS A 46 18.46 -8.03 -9.34
C HIS A 46 17.37 -8.32 -10.37
N VAL A 47 16.34 -9.10 -10.02
CA VAL A 47 15.18 -9.34 -10.88
C VAL A 47 14.37 -8.08 -11.04
N LEU A 48 14.13 -7.33 -9.96
CA LEU A 48 13.43 -6.05 -10.02
C LEU A 48 14.23 -4.99 -10.78
N SER A 49 15.55 -4.96 -10.59
CA SER A 49 16.43 -4.05 -11.34
C SER A 49 16.44 -4.33 -12.84
N ASN A 50 16.18 -5.58 -13.24
CA ASN A 50 16.10 -6.01 -14.64
C ASN A 50 14.66 -6.32 -15.09
N PHE A 51 13.67 -5.85 -14.35
CA PHE A 51 12.26 -6.18 -14.56
C PHE A 51 11.84 -5.94 -16.01
N VAL A 52 12.08 -4.75 -16.52
CA VAL A 52 11.73 -4.38 -17.91
C VAL A 52 12.41 -5.30 -18.92
N ASN A 53 13.71 -5.54 -18.77
CA ASN A 53 14.44 -6.42 -19.69
C ASN A 53 13.89 -7.86 -19.67
N ILE A 54 13.50 -8.36 -18.50
CA ILE A 54 12.93 -9.71 -18.38
C ILE A 54 11.60 -9.77 -19.11
N VAL A 55 10.72 -8.80 -18.94
CA VAL A 55 9.37 -8.82 -19.51
C VAL A 55 9.36 -8.41 -21.00
N THR A 56 10.24 -7.52 -21.44
CA THR A 56 10.20 -6.97 -22.81
C THR A 56 11.14 -7.67 -23.78
N LEU A 57 12.33 -8.12 -23.35
CA LEU A 57 13.32 -8.73 -24.25
C LEU A 57 13.18 -10.25 -24.35
N ASN A 58 12.66 -10.91 -23.34
CA ASN A 58 12.58 -12.36 -23.31
C ASN A 58 11.19 -12.90 -23.68
N TYR A 59 10.17 -12.04 -23.67
CA TYR A 59 8.79 -12.42 -23.94
C TYR A 59 8.11 -11.36 -24.80
N GLN A 60 7.17 -11.81 -25.62
CA GLN A 60 6.23 -10.93 -26.31
C GLN A 60 4.95 -10.89 -25.50
N ILE A 61 4.76 -9.84 -24.71
CA ILE A 61 3.61 -9.67 -23.82
C ILE A 61 2.60 -8.76 -24.49
N GLY A 62 1.36 -9.24 -24.66
CA GLY A 62 0.25 -8.47 -25.21
C GLY A 62 -0.16 -7.35 -24.27
N VAL A 63 -0.50 -7.70 -23.03
CA VAL A 63 -0.84 -6.72 -21.98
C VAL A 63 -0.13 -7.07 -20.67
N LEU A 64 0.56 -6.09 -20.09
CA LEU A 64 1.22 -6.22 -18.80
C LEU A 64 0.42 -5.45 -17.75
N TYR A 65 -0.14 -6.15 -16.76
CA TYR A 65 -0.79 -5.58 -15.60
C TYR A 65 0.18 -5.59 -14.43
N VAL A 66 0.44 -4.43 -13.83
CA VAL A 66 1.30 -4.28 -12.65
C VAL A 66 0.52 -3.63 -11.53
N GLN A 67 0.45 -4.29 -10.38
CA GLN A 67 -0.26 -3.79 -9.22
C GLN A 67 0.75 -3.20 -8.23
N ASN A 68 0.58 -1.91 -7.90
CA ASN A 68 1.37 -1.21 -6.90
C ASN A 68 2.89 -1.45 -7.04
N PRO A 69 3.49 -1.18 -8.22
CA PRO A 69 4.90 -1.44 -8.44
C PRO A 69 5.78 -0.55 -7.56
N PRO A 70 6.91 -1.08 -7.04
CA PRO A 70 7.93 -0.25 -6.42
C PRO A 70 8.41 0.84 -7.37
N ARG A 71 8.81 2.00 -6.82
CA ARG A 71 9.19 3.18 -7.60
C ARG A 71 10.20 2.87 -8.71
N ARG A 72 11.24 2.08 -8.43
CA ARG A 72 12.25 1.70 -9.43
C ARG A 72 11.67 0.91 -10.61
N VAL A 73 10.72 0.02 -10.34
CA VAL A 73 10.02 -0.74 -11.40
C VAL A 73 9.16 0.20 -12.22
N LEU A 74 8.42 1.08 -11.57
CA LEU A 74 7.57 2.07 -12.24
C LEU A 74 8.39 3.01 -13.14
N GLU A 75 9.47 3.59 -12.64
CA GLU A 75 10.37 4.47 -13.39
C GLU A 75 10.99 3.75 -14.60
N SER A 76 11.38 2.47 -14.43
CA SER A 76 11.92 1.66 -15.52
C SER A 76 10.88 1.38 -16.60
N LEU A 77 9.62 1.08 -16.21
CA LEU A 77 8.52 0.90 -17.14
C LEU A 77 8.18 2.19 -17.89
N GLN A 78 8.11 3.32 -17.19
CA GLN A 78 7.86 4.62 -17.78
C GLN A 78 8.90 4.99 -18.83
N SER A 79 10.18 4.71 -18.54
CA SER A 79 11.28 4.98 -19.46
C SER A 79 11.27 4.07 -20.69
N ALA A 80 10.79 2.83 -20.56
CA ALA A 80 10.82 1.86 -21.63
C ALA A 80 9.59 1.91 -22.55
N LEU A 81 8.44 2.31 -22.03
CA LEU A 81 7.16 2.25 -22.74
C LEU A 81 6.67 3.62 -23.24
N ASP A 82 7.47 4.67 -23.10
CA ASP A 82 7.31 6.01 -23.72
C ASP A 82 5.85 6.52 -23.77
N GLY A 83 5.12 6.37 -22.66
CA GLY A 83 3.75 6.88 -22.52
C GLY A 83 2.62 5.87 -22.76
N ASP A 84 2.91 4.64 -23.14
CA ASP A 84 1.91 3.59 -23.37
C ASP A 84 1.48 2.90 -22.05
N ILE A 85 1.26 3.73 -20.99
CA ILE A 85 0.90 3.27 -19.66
C ILE A 85 -0.44 3.84 -19.24
N GLU A 86 -1.41 2.97 -18.98
CA GLU A 86 -2.68 3.35 -18.38
C GLU A 86 -2.63 3.19 -16.85
N TYR A 87 -2.93 4.26 -16.12
CA TYR A 87 -2.97 4.25 -14.66
C TYR A 87 -4.40 4.04 -14.15
N LYS A 88 -4.58 3.04 -13.31
CA LYS A 88 -5.85 2.77 -12.62
C LYS A 88 -5.64 2.92 -11.12
N GLY A 89 -6.21 3.97 -10.54
CA GLY A 89 -6.20 4.17 -9.09
C GLY A 89 -7.32 3.39 -8.39
N SER A 90 -7.09 3.03 -7.13
CA SER A 90 -8.14 2.49 -6.26
C SER A 90 -9.19 3.57 -5.99
N SER A 91 -10.46 3.21 -6.12
CA SER A 91 -11.58 4.11 -5.81
C SER A 91 -12.10 3.79 -4.42
N TYR A 92 -11.79 4.65 -3.45
CA TYR A 92 -12.40 4.57 -2.12
C TYR A 92 -13.76 5.26 -2.08
N VAL A 93 -14.62 4.82 -1.18
CA VAL A 93 -15.91 5.46 -0.96
C VAL A 93 -15.70 6.91 -0.51
N LYS A 94 -16.21 7.85 -1.31
CA LYS A 94 -16.12 9.28 -0.97
C LYS A 94 -16.99 9.59 0.22
N LEU A 95 -16.45 10.33 1.17
CA LEU A 95 -17.21 10.78 2.32
C LEU A 95 -18.20 11.88 1.90
N THR A 96 -19.46 11.52 1.88
CA THR A 96 -20.58 12.45 1.67
C THR A 96 -21.30 12.70 3.00
N ARG A 97 -22.17 13.70 3.03
CA ARG A 97 -23.04 13.94 4.22
C ARG A 97 -23.91 12.73 4.56
N THR A 98 -24.35 11.98 3.56
CA THR A 98 -25.13 10.75 3.76
C THR A 98 -24.26 9.66 4.41
N VAL A 99 -23.06 9.44 3.89
CA VAL A 99 -22.10 8.48 4.47
C VAL A 99 -21.73 8.87 5.90
N LEU A 100 -21.51 10.17 6.16
CA LEU A 100 -21.22 10.67 7.51
C LEU A 100 -22.38 10.40 8.50
N LYS A 101 -23.61 10.49 8.03
CA LYS A 101 -24.79 10.11 8.85
C LYS A 101 -24.81 8.60 9.14
N THR A 102 -24.46 7.77 8.17
CA THR A 102 -24.32 6.32 8.38
C THR A 102 -23.22 6.00 9.39
N ILE A 103 -22.07 6.68 9.28
CA ILE A 103 -20.97 6.56 10.26
C ILE A 103 -21.46 6.90 11.67
N TYR A 104 -22.23 7.98 11.83
CA TYR A 104 -22.80 8.33 13.13
C TYR A 104 -23.69 7.22 13.69
N GLN A 105 -24.59 6.68 12.88
CA GLN A 105 -25.49 5.60 13.30
C GLN A 105 -24.73 4.32 13.68
N ASN A 106 -23.72 3.95 12.92
CA ASN A 106 -22.89 2.79 13.23
C ASN A 106 -22.05 3.01 14.49
N LEU A 107 -21.42 4.19 14.66
CA LEU A 107 -20.72 4.53 15.87
C LEU A 107 -21.62 4.50 17.11
N ASP A 108 -22.86 4.93 16.97
CA ASP A 108 -23.83 4.94 18.07
C ASP A 108 -24.24 3.53 18.50
N ASN A 109 -24.34 2.62 17.54
CA ASN A 109 -24.66 1.21 17.78
C ASN A 109 -23.45 0.41 18.31
N ASP A 110 -22.26 0.64 17.75
CA ASP A 110 -21.08 -0.20 17.99
C ASP A 110 -20.29 0.25 19.25
N VAL A 111 -20.36 1.54 19.62
CA VAL A 111 -19.63 2.13 20.75
C VAL A 111 -20.59 2.69 21.76
N LEU A 112 -20.67 2.08 22.94
CA LEU A 112 -21.54 2.54 24.00
C LEU A 112 -21.02 3.81 24.67
N GLY A 113 -21.90 4.80 24.82
CA GLY A 113 -21.54 6.10 25.36
C GLY A 113 -20.57 6.89 24.47
N GLN A 114 -19.61 7.59 25.07
CA GLN A 114 -18.58 8.38 24.37
C GLN A 114 -19.16 9.46 23.42
N ASP A 115 -20.31 10.05 23.73
CA ASP A 115 -21.04 10.96 22.83
C ASP A 115 -20.21 12.17 22.42
N GLN A 116 -19.37 12.69 23.31
CA GLN A 116 -18.50 13.82 23.00
C GLN A 116 -17.41 13.41 22.00
N CYS A 117 -16.81 12.24 22.18
CA CYS A 117 -15.80 11.69 21.26
C CYS A 117 -16.42 11.44 19.88
N LYS A 118 -17.59 10.83 19.81
CA LYS A 118 -18.33 10.61 18.55
C LYS A 118 -18.58 11.93 17.81
N LYS A 119 -19.03 12.97 18.52
CA LYS A 119 -19.24 14.30 17.92
C LYS A 119 -17.94 14.92 17.40
N GLN A 120 -16.82 14.76 18.11
CA GLN A 120 -15.53 15.26 17.67
C GLN A 120 -15.02 14.52 16.44
N ILE A 121 -15.15 13.19 16.39
CA ILE A 121 -14.84 12.38 15.21
C ILE A 121 -15.63 12.89 13.99
N LEU A 122 -16.93 13.01 14.09
CA LEU A 122 -17.79 13.47 13.00
C LEU A 122 -17.46 14.90 12.57
N SER A 123 -17.18 15.79 13.52
CA SER A 123 -16.77 17.17 13.23
C SER A 123 -15.43 17.21 12.46
N GLY A 124 -14.45 16.40 12.86
CA GLY A 124 -13.18 16.26 12.15
C GLY A 124 -13.36 15.75 10.73
N MET A 125 -14.19 14.71 10.57
CA MET A 125 -14.44 14.10 9.26
C MET A 125 -15.32 14.97 8.35
N TYR A 126 -16.14 15.87 8.89
CA TYR A 126 -17.05 16.71 8.10
C TYR A 126 -16.34 17.49 6.99
N ARG A 127 -15.11 17.94 7.22
CA ARG A 127 -14.33 18.68 6.20
C ARG A 127 -14.10 17.86 4.92
N LEU A 128 -14.05 16.53 5.01
CA LEU A 128 -13.89 15.67 3.82
C LEU A 128 -15.17 15.63 2.96
N THR A 129 -16.33 16.02 3.50
CA THR A 129 -17.58 16.05 2.74
C THR A 129 -17.67 17.23 1.77
N THR A 130 -16.84 18.24 1.95
CA THR A 130 -16.85 19.45 1.12
C THR A 130 -15.99 19.34 -0.13
N GLY A 131 -15.13 18.31 -0.22
CA GLY A 131 -14.27 18.04 -1.39
C GLY A 131 -13.16 19.08 -1.64
N THR A 132 -13.05 20.10 -0.79
CA THR A 132 -12.10 21.22 -0.99
C THR A 132 -10.69 20.96 -0.47
N HIS A 133 -10.50 19.88 0.27
CA HIS A 133 -9.21 19.56 0.88
C HIS A 133 -8.70 18.19 0.40
N GLY A 134 -7.56 18.19 -0.29
CA GLY A 134 -6.85 16.97 -0.72
C GLY A 134 -6.06 16.29 0.41
N LYS A 135 -6.20 16.76 1.67
CA LYS A 135 -5.43 16.27 2.82
C LYS A 135 -6.22 15.28 3.66
N PRO A 136 -5.54 14.34 4.34
CA PRO A 136 -6.19 13.39 5.25
C PRO A 136 -6.79 14.07 6.48
N VAL A 137 -7.65 13.35 7.17
CA VAL A 137 -8.14 13.73 8.50
C VAL A 137 -7.45 12.87 9.53
N VAL A 138 -6.64 13.47 10.36
CA VAL A 138 -5.98 12.80 11.48
C VAL A 138 -6.82 12.97 12.74
N LEU A 139 -7.25 11.84 13.32
CA LEU A 139 -8.01 11.78 14.55
C LEU A 139 -7.17 11.11 15.64
N MET A 140 -6.83 11.85 16.69
CA MET A 140 -6.10 11.29 17.82
C MET A 140 -7.07 10.88 18.92
N LEU A 141 -7.25 9.58 19.11
CA LEU A 141 -8.08 8.99 20.16
C LEU A 141 -7.21 8.58 21.34
N TYR A 142 -7.33 9.26 22.47
CA TYR A 142 -6.59 8.95 23.70
C TYR A 142 -7.53 8.60 24.85
N GLY A 143 -7.04 7.84 25.82
CA GLY A 143 -7.80 7.40 26.96
C GLY A 143 -7.41 5.98 27.41
N PRO A 144 -7.99 5.49 28.51
CA PRO A 144 -7.69 4.16 29.04
C PRO A 144 -8.04 3.04 28.06
N SER A 145 -7.55 1.84 28.34
CA SER A 145 -7.90 0.65 27.53
C SER A 145 -9.39 0.33 27.69
N GLY A 146 -10.00 -0.25 26.65
CA GLY A 146 -11.39 -0.73 26.71
C GLY A 146 -12.47 0.33 26.48
N VAL A 147 -12.13 1.61 26.27
CA VAL A 147 -13.14 2.69 26.06
C VAL A 147 -13.67 2.79 24.62
N GLY A 148 -13.32 1.87 23.74
CA GLY A 148 -13.87 1.79 22.37
C GLY A 148 -13.05 2.51 21.29
N LYS A 149 -11.78 2.89 21.52
CA LYS A 149 -10.96 3.57 20.52
C LYS A 149 -10.82 2.77 19.21
N THR A 150 -10.37 1.53 19.32
CA THR A 150 -10.21 0.61 18.17
C THR A 150 -11.55 0.27 17.53
N GLU A 151 -12.61 0.12 18.34
CA GLU A 151 -13.95 -0.17 17.84
C GLU A 151 -14.52 1.01 17.05
N SER A 152 -14.23 2.24 17.46
CA SER A 152 -14.59 3.43 16.68
C SER A 152 -13.95 3.42 15.29
N ALA A 153 -12.66 3.10 15.18
CA ALA A 153 -11.98 3.00 13.89
C ALA A 153 -12.58 1.91 13.00
N LYS A 154 -12.89 0.75 13.57
CA LYS A 154 -13.55 -0.36 12.83
C LYS A 154 -14.94 0.04 12.34
N SER A 155 -15.72 0.69 13.17
CA SER A 155 -17.07 1.16 12.81
C SER A 155 -17.04 2.17 11.67
N ILE A 156 -16.07 3.09 11.68
CA ILE A 156 -15.84 4.04 10.58
C ILE A 156 -15.43 3.30 9.31
N SER A 157 -14.46 2.40 9.38
CA SER A 157 -13.98 1.63 8.23
C SER A 157 -15.11 0.81 7.59
N LYS A 158 -15.89 0.10 8.40
CA LYS A 158 -17.08 -0.64 7.93
C LYS A 158 -18.07 0.24 7.17
N SER A 159 -18.22 1.49 7.58
CA SER A 159 -19.13 2.44 6.93
C SER A 159 -18.59 2.97 5.60
N LEU A 160 -17.25 3.00 5.44
CA LEU A 160 -16.55 3.44 4.23
C LEU A 160 -16.18 2.30 3.30
N GLY A 161 -16.42 1.04 3.73
CA GLY A 161 -16.08 -0.16 2.96
C GLY A 161 -14.61 -0.53 3.02
N GLY A 162 -14.33 -1.79 2.77
CA GLY A 162 -13.00 -2.38 2.84
C GLY A 162 -12.55 -2.78 4.25
N GLU A 163 -11.50 -3.58 4.32
CA GLU A 163 -10.89 -4.00 5.57
C GLU A 163 -10.04 -2.88 6.16
N LEU A 164 -10.15 -2.68 7.48
CA LEU A 164 -9.37 -1.67 8.20
C LEU A 164 -7.88 -2.01 8.17
N LEU A 165 -7.07 -1.12 7.61
CA LEU A 165 -5.63 -1.21 7.79
C LEU A 165 -5.28 -0.85 9.24
N ARG A 166 -4.80 -1.83 9.99
CA ARG A 166 -4.33 -1.64 11.37
C ARG A 166 -2.83 -1.83 11.47
N ILE A 167 -2.14 -0.79 11.91
CA ILE A 167 -0.70 -0.78 12.16
C ILE A 167 -0.49 -0.68 13.66
N GLN A 168 0.21 -1.65 14.24
CA GLN A 168 0.40 -1.72 15.70
C GLN A 168 1.88 -1.53 16.05
N PHE A 169 2.21 -0.39 16.64
CA PHE A 169 3.60 -0.03 16.93
C PHE A 169 4.19 -0.64 18.20
N SER A 170 3.37 -1.12 19.12
CA SER A 170 3.89 -1.79 20.33
C SER A 170 4.74 -3.03 20.05
N MET A 171 4.52 -3.67 18.91
CA MET A 171 5.30 -4.83 18.48
C MET A 171 6.58 -4.47 17.73
N MET A 172 6.80 -3.19 17.45
CA MET A 172 7.89 -2.68 16.62
C MET A 172 8.91 -1.91 17.46
N GLN A 173 9.65 -2.60 18.34
CA GLN A 173 10.65 -1.97 19.22
C GLN A 173 12.10 -2.22 18.82
N THR A 174 12.34 -2.93 17.72
CA THR A 174 13.64 -3.39 17.27
C THR A 174 14.11 -2.68 16.00
N GLU A 175 15.30 -3.05 15.51
CA GLU A 175 15.81 -2.63 14.20
C GLU A 175 14.82 -2.94 13.05
N GLU A 176 13.99 -3.96 13.20
CA GLU A 176 12.93 -4.28 12.26
C GLU A 176 11.90 -3.16 12.14
N ALA A 177 11.63 -2.42 13.22
CA ALA A 177 10.74 -1.26 13.19
C ALA A 177 11.30 -0.14 12.31
N PHE A 178 12.60 0.09 12.33
CA PHE A 178 13.25 1.05 11.45
C PHE A 178 13.05 0.66 9.98
N ASN A 179 13.32 -0.59 9.66
CA ASN A 179 13.14 -1.12 8.31
C ASN A 179 11.68 -1.07 7.84
N TYR A 180 10.74 -1.30 8.74
CA TYR A 180 9.31 -1.20 8.44
C TYR A 180 8.88 0.24 8.15
N VAL A 181 9.32 1.22 8.96
CA VAL A 181 8.96 2.63 8.79
C VAL A 181 9.68 3.26 7.61
N PHE A 182 10.98 3.10 7.48
CA PHE A 182 11.76 3.80 6.44
C PHE A 182 11.94 2.99 5.15
N GLY A 183 11.45 1.77 5.13
CA GLY A 183 11.66 0.83 4.04
C GLY A 183 13.02 0.15 4.13
N ALA A 184 13.07 -1.07 3.69
CA ALA A 184 14.26 -1.90 3.57
C ALA A 184 14.32 -2.51 2.17
N GLU A 185 14.90 -3.70 2.06
CA GLU A 185 14.78 -4.49 0.85
C GLU A 185 13.30 -4.72 0.50
N HIS A 186 12.98 -4.66 -0.79
CA HIS A 186 11.60 -4.80 -1.30
C HIS A 186 10.93 -6.14 -0.92
N SER A 187 11.70 -7.15 -0.50
CA SER A 187 11.18 -8.44 -0.02
C SER A 187 10.58 -8.37 1.39
N LYS A 188 10.83 -7.30 2.13
CA LYS A 188 10.28 -7.10 3.47
C LYS A 188 9.00 -6.26 3.42
N SER A 189 8.10 -6.50 4.36
CA SER A 189 6.95 -5.63 4.57
C SER A 189 7.42 -4.24 4.97
N SER A 190 6.72 -3.20 4.51
CA SER A 190 6.96 -1.83 4.93
C SER A 190 5.63 -1.09 5.13
N LEU A 191 5.66 -0.04 5.93
CA LEU A 191 4.52 0.81 6.20
C LEU A 191 3.92 1.37 4.89
N ALA A 192 4.79 1.79 3.96
CA ALA A 192 4.36 2.27 2.66
C ALA A 192 3.65 1.17 1.85
N ARG A 193 4.20 -0.04 1.82
CA ARG A 193 3.59 -1.16 1.10
C ARG A 193 2.20 -1.50 1.65
N ASP A 194 2.05 -1.52 2.97
CA ASP A 194 0.77 -1.78 3.61
C ASP A 194 -0.25 -0.66 3.29
N MET A 195 0.20 0.60 3.32
CA MET A 195 -0.65 1.74 2.95
C MET A 195 -1.08 1.72 1.48
N VAL A 196 -0.21 1.32 0.55
CA VAL A 196 -0.56 1.17 -0.87
C VAL A 196 -1.55 0.04 -1.09
N GLY A 197 -1.39 -1.06 -0.36
CA GLY A 197 -2.25 -2.24 -0.45
C GLY A 197 -3.59 -2.12 0.28
N ARG A 198 -3.85 -1.02 0.98
CA ARG A 198 -5.05 -0.87 1.81
C ARG A 198 -6.35 -0.99 1.01
N GLU A 199 -7.34 -1.65 1.58
CA GLU A 199 -8.68 -1.76 1.02
C GLU A 199 -9.60 -0.64 1.48
N SER A 200 -9.42 -0.17 2.72
CA SER A 200 -10.18 0.93 3.29
C SER A 200 -9.39 2.24 3.25
N ASN A 201 -10.09 3.36 3.12
CA ASN A 201 -9.49 4.68 3.29
C ASN A 201 -9.39 5.12 4.76
N VAL A 202 -9.55 4.17 5.69
CA VAL A 202 -9.30 4.35 7.13
C VAL A 202 -8.06 3.59 7.52
N ILE A 203 -7.12 4.29 8.17
CA ILE A 203 -5.85 3.73 8.64
C ILE A 203 -5.80 3.91 10.16
N LEU A 204 -5.78 2.81 10.90
CA LEU A 204 -5.61 2.83 12.35
C LEU A 204 -4.14 2.63 12.69
N ILE A 205 -3.52 3.66 13.22
CA ILE A 205 -2.20 3.57 13.86
C ILE A 205 -2.44 3.37 15.36
N ASP A 206 -2.31 2.13 15.80
CA ASP A 206 -2.59 1.74 17.19
C ASP A 206 -1.31 1.81 18.05
N GLU A 207 -1.48 2.22 19.30
CA GLU A 207 -0.40 2.38 20.27
C GLU A 207 0.74 3.31 19.76
N PHE A 208 0.35 4.42 19.12
CA PHE A 208 1.30 5.41 18.60
C PHE A 208 2.18 6.03 19.69
N ASP A 209 1.73 6.03 20.94
CA ASP A 209 2.51 6.44 22.11
C ASP A 209 3.72 5.54 22.40
N LYS A 210 3.78 4.35 21.81
CA LYS A 210 4.91 3.40 21.88
C LYS A 210 5.93 3.57 20.77
N VAL A 211 5.65 4.41 19.78
CA VAL A 211 6.58 4.69 18.68
C VAL A 211 7.86 5.31 19.23
N ASN A 212 9.00 4.79 18.76
CA ASN A 212 10.28 5.42 19.08
C ASN A 212 10.30 6.87 18.57
N PRO A 213 10.61 7.88 19.42
CA PRO A 213 10.63 9.28 19.02
C PRO A 213 11.47 9.59 17.78
N ALA A 214 12.50 8.78 17.50
CA ALA A 214 13.31 8.91 16.30
C ALA A 214 12.50 8.73 15.00
N PHE A 215 11.33 8.09 15.07
CA PHE A 215 10.46 7.84 13.91
C PHE A 215 9.42 8.94 13.66
N TYR A 216 9.22 9.85 14.61
CA TYR A 216 8.18 10.89 14.48
C TYR A 216 8.32 11.72 13.21
N ASN A 217 9.55 11.96 12.75
CA ASN A 217 9.79 12.74 11.53
C ASN A 217 9.17 12.08 10.28
N ALA A 218 9.08 10.75 10.24
CA ALA A 218 8.46 10.03 9.13
C ALA A 218 6.94 10.27 9.06
N PHE A 219 6.32 10.68 10.16
CA PHE A 219 4.88 10.89 10.26
C PHE A 219 4.45 12.34 10.05
N TYR A 220 5.36 13.32 10.08
CA TYR A 220 4.97 14.72 9.93
C TYR A 220 4.33 14.99 8.56
N GLU A 221 5.00 14.58 7.48
CA GLU A 221 4.49 14.75 6.12
C GLU A 221 3.21 13.94 5.89
N LEU A 222 3.15 12.72 6.47
CA LEU A 222 1.98 11.86 6.44
C LEU A 222 0.75 12.53 7.08
N PHE A 223 0.91 13.13 8.26
CA PHE A 223 -0.19 13.72 9.00
C PHE A 223 -0.56 15.12 8.50
N ASP A 224 0.40 15.88 7.97
CA ASP A 224 0.14 17.24 7.49
C ASP A 224 -0.33 17.25 6.04
N GLU A 225 0.29 16.47 5.17
CA GLU A 225 0.03 16.50 3.73
C GLU A 225 -0.60 15.23 3.18
N GLY A 226 -0.57 14.13 3.94
CA GLY A 226 -1.03 12.83 3.48
C GLY A 226 -0.03 12.11 2.59
N ARG A 227 1.20 12.59 2.52
CA ARG A 227 2.26 11.98 1.74
C ARG A 227 3.17 11.15 2.62
N TYR A 228 3.53 9.97 2.13
CA TYR A 228 4.48 9.10 2.79
C TYR A 228 5.47 8.51 1.80
N VAL A 229 6.76 8.66 2.08
CA VAL A 229 7.84 8.20 1.20
C VAL A 229 8.76 7.27 1.98
N ASP A 230 8.97 6.07 1.46
CA ASP A 230 10.01 5.17 1.90
C ASP A 230 11.02 4.88 0.76
N THR A 231 11.89 3.91 0.98
CA THR A 231 12.92 3.52 0.00
C THR A 231 12.31 3.02 -1.33
N ASN A 232 11.12 2.42 -1.27
CA ASN A 232 10.51 1.71 -2.40
C ASN A 232 9.27 2.38 -2.95
N TYR A 233 8.57 3.21 -2.15
CA TYR A 233 7.27 3.78 -2.51
C TYR A 233 7.20 5.27 -2.21
N ASP A 234 6.41 5.98 -2.98
CA ASP A 234 5.98 7.37 -2.76
C ASP A 234 4.45 7.38 -2.85
N ILE A 235 3.78 7.68 -1.74
CA ILE A 235 2.35 7.46 -1.58
C ILE A 235 1.65 8.76 -1.24
N ASP A 236 0.56 9.03 -1.95
CA ASP A 236 -0.42 10.03 -1.59
C ASP A 236 -1.67 9.35 -1.01
N LEU A 237 -1.98 9.63 0.23
CA LEU A 237 -3.17 9.10 0.92
C LEU A 237 -4.42 9.90 0.60
N GLY A 238 -4.28 11.08 0.03
CA GLY A 238 -5.41 11.95 -0.32
C GLY A 238 -6.33 12.21 0.87
N GLN A 239 -7.61 11.87 0.71
CA GLN A 239 -8.65 12.08 1.72
C GLN A 239 -8.82 10.90 2.70
N ALA A 240 -7.74 10.26 3.14
CA ALA A 240 -7.78 9.20 4.14
C ALA A 240 -8.20 9.72 5.53
N VAL A 241 -8.62 8.81 6.39
CA VAL A 241 -8.94 9.04 7.81
C VAL A 241 -8.05 8.18 8.70
#